data_9689665f95fc6a500a3acf94317dbce1
#
_entry.id   9689665f95fc6a500a3acf94317dbce1
#
_cell.length_a   1.000
_cell.length_b   1.000
_cell.length_c   1.000
_cell.angle_alpha   90.00
_cell.angle_beta   90.00
_cell.angle_gamma   90.00
#
_symmetry.space_group_name_H-M   'P 1'
#
loop_
_entity.id
_entity.type
_entity.pdbx_description
1 polymer ?
#
loop_
_entity_poly.entity_id
_entity_poly.type
_entity_poly.pdbx_seq_one_letter_code
_entity_poly.pdbx_strand_id
1 'polypeptide(L)'
;MKIFEQRFQNIQKEIFGVYSKMELSKKTDIIQDSWKRPEGGGGKTCVIQNGNIFDNSAVNFSSIYGSKLPKSALGNSKVKSTRYGFQAMGVSVICHPNNPNIPTSHMNIRLFCILNKNKQIKDWWIGGGYDLSLIHI
;
A
#
# COMPACT_ATOMS: atom_id res chain seq x y z
N MET A 1 0.12 -6.88 15.99
CA MET A 1 -0.43 -6.22 14.79
C MET A 1 -0.10 -4.73 14.74
N LYS A 2 -0.33 -3.95 15.81
CA LYS A 2 -0.04 -2.49 15.85
C LYS A 2 1.40 -2.13 15.46
N ILE A 3 2.38 -2.94 15.86
CA ILE A 3 3.79 -2.67 15.52
C ILE A 3 4.04 -2.78 14.00
N PHE A 4 3.39 -3.70 13.32
CA PHE A 4 3.49 -3.83 11.87
C PHE A 4 2.80 -2.67 11.15
N GLU A 5 1.62 -2.27 11.62
CA GLU A 5 0.95 -1.08 11.09
C GLU A 5 1.84 0.15 11.18
N GLN A 6 2.45 0.36 12.34
CA GLN A 6 3.37 1.49 12.54
C GLN A 6 4.57 1.42 11.60
N ARG A 7 5.14 0.24 11.37
CA ARG A 7 6.24 0.06 10.44
C ARG A 7 5.86 0.38 9.00
N PHE A 8 4.70 -0.09 8.54
CA PHE A 8 4.20 0.23 7.20
C PHE A 8 3.87 1.71 7.04
N GLN A 9 3.29 2.34 8.05
CA GLN A 9 3.06 3.78 8.06
C GLN A 9 4.37 4.57 7.98
N ASN A 10 5.40 4.13 8.67
CA ASN A 10 6.72 4.75 8.60
C ASN A 10 7.34 4.60 7.20
N ILE A 11 7.19 3.45 6.56
CA ILE A 11 7.64 3.23 5.18
C ILE A 11 6.93 4.22 4.23
N GLN A 12 5.62 4.35 4.33
CA GLN A 12 4.87 5.34 3.55
C GLN A 12 5.42 6.75 3.76
N LYS A 13 5.59 7.12 5.01
CA LYS A 13 6.08 8.46 5.38
C LYS A 13 7.47 8.76 4.85
N GLU A 14 8.38 7.79 4.92
CA GLU A 14 9.74 7.92 4.41
C GLU A 14 9.76 8.07 2.89
N ILE A 15 9.06 7.21 2.16
CA ILE A 15 8.99 7.26 0.69
C ILE A 15 8.36 8.57 0.23
N PHE A 16 7.22 8.93 0.80
CA PHE A 16 6.55 10.17 0.46
C PHE A 16 7.39 11.41 0.79
N GLY A 17 8.13 11.38 1.90
CA GLY A 17 9.07 12.43 2.27
C GLY A 17 10.20 12.62 1.26
N VAL A 18 10.74 11.54 0.73
CA VAL A 18 11.76 11.59 -0.34
C VAL A 18 11.18 12.20 -1.60
N TYR A 19 10.03 11.76 -2.05
CA TYR A 19 9.38 12.29 -3.26
C TYR A 19 9.03 13.76 -3.11
N SER A 20 8.50 14.17 -1.97
CA SER A 20 8.17 15.56 -1.69
C SER A 20 9.40 16.47 -1.71
N LYS A 21 10.54 15.99 -1.22
CA LYS A 21 11.81 16.74 -1.27
C LYS A 21 12.41 16.84 -2.67
N MET A 22 12.18 15.84 -3.51
CA MET A 22 12.63 15.87 -4.91
C MET A 22 11.84 16.89 -5.72
N GLU A 23 10.59 17.10 -5.38
CA GLU A 23 9.72 18.03 -6.08
C GLU A 23 9.94 19.45 -5.56
N LEU A 24 10.51 20.30 -6.39
CA LEU A 24 10.89 21.68 -6.02
C LEU A 24 9.89 22.74 -6.48
N SER A 25 8.84 22.33 -7.22
CA SER A 25 7.87 23.27 -7.75
C SER A 25 6.88 23.73 -6.68
N LYS A 26 6.69 25.05 -6.58
CA LYS A 26 5.64 25.64 -5.73
C LYS A 26 4.22 25.43 -6.29
N LYS A 27 4.10 25.00 -7.55
CA LYS A 27 2.83 24.69 -8.21
C LYS A 27 2.39 23.24 -8.05
N THR A 28 3.20 22.44 -7.38
CA THR A 28 2.91 21.03 -7.14
C THR A 28 1.76 20.87 -6.16
N ASP A 29 0.79 20.06 -6.53
CA ASP A 29 -0.31 19.70 -5.64
C ASP A 29 0.08 18.50 -4.80
N ILE A 30 0.06 18.67 -3.48
CA ILE A 30 0.26 17.59 -2.51
C ILE A 30 -1.06 17.34 -1.80
N ILE A 31 -1.58 16.13 -1.96
CA ILE A 31 -2.87 15.72 -1.41
C ILE A 31 -2.63 14.57 -0.44
N GLN A 32 -3.14 14.69 0.77
CA GLN A 32 -3.13 13.61 1.76
C GLN A 32 -4.56 13.36 2.20
N ASP A 33 -5.00 12.11 2.05
CA ASP A 33 -6.34 11.69 2.39
C ASP A 33 -6.30 10.45 3.27
N SER A 34 -7.08 10.47 4.34
CA SER A 34 -7.29 9.31 5.20
C SER A 34 -8.69 8.77 4.99
N TRP A 35 -8.80 7.48 4.76
CA TRP A 35 -10.06 6.84 4.45
C TRP A 35 -10.33 5.66 5.37
N LYS A 36 -11.60 5.34 5.52
CA LYS A 36 -12.07 4.18 6.29
C LYS A 36 -12.87 3.26 5.39
N ARG A 37 -12.70 1.97 5.61
CA ARG A 37 -13.46 0.94 4.91
C ARG A 37 -14.64 0.51 5.78
N PRO A 38 -15.89 0.51 5.26
CA PRO A 38 -17.06 0.11 6.04
C PRO A 38 -16.97 -1.29 6.64
N GLU A 39 -16.34 -2.23 5.93
CA GLU A 39 -16.17 -3.61 6.37
C GLU A 39 -15.04 -3.82 7.40
N GLY A 40 -14.22 -2.80 7.62
CA GLY A 40 -13.16 -2.79 8.62
C GLY A 40 -11.81 -2.35 8.10
N GLY A 41 -11.16 -1.50 8.87
CA GLY A 41 -9.88 -0.92 8.54
C GLY A 41 -9.96 0.36 7.74
N GLY A 42 -8.84 0.74 7.17
CA GLY A 42 -8.71 1.96 6.41
C GLY A 42 -7.28 2.17 5.92
N GLY A 43 -6.96 3.37 5.56
CA GLY A 43 -5.63 3.71 5.07
C GLY A 43 -5.42 5.20 4.91
N LYS A 44 -4.26 5.51 4.35
CA LYS A 44 -3.86 6.86 4.01
C LYS A 44 -3.26 6.88 2.61
N THR A 45 -3.74 7.79 1.78
CA THR A 45 -3.23 8.04 0.43
C THR A 45 -2.49 9.37 0.42
N CYS A 46 -1.27 9.37 -0.07
CA CYS A 46 -0.45 10.56 -0.28
C CYS A 46 -0.16 10.69 -1.76
N VAL A 47 -0.55 11.80 -2.38
CA VAL A 47 -0.44 12.02 -3.82
C VAL A 47 0.33 13.30 -4.11
N ILE A 48 1.20 13.23 -5.12
CA ILE A 48 1.87 14.39 -5.72
C ILE A 48 1.38 14.49 -7.16
N GLN A 49 0.85 15.64 -7.53
CA GLN A 49 0.34 15.90 -8.87
C GLN A 49 0.91 17.20 -9.43
N ASN A 50 0.98 17.28 -10.76
CA ASN A 50 1.33 18.51 -11.47
C ASN A 50 2.69 19.11 -11.05
N GLY A 51 3.62 18.23 -10.67
CA GLY A 51 4.98 18.65 -10.31
C GLY A 51 5.89 18.83 -11.51
N ASN A 52 7.10 19.31 -11.27
CA ASN A 52 8.14 19.40 -12.30
C ASN A 52 8.75 18.04 -12.62
N ILE A 53 8.88 17.18 -11.62
CA ILE A 53 9.47 15.84 -11.74
C ILE A 53 8.38 14.79 -11.89
N PHE A 54 7.35 14.89 -11.07
CA PHE A 54 6.26 13.91 -11.03
C PHE A 54 4.99 14.49 -11.66
N ASP A 55 4.52 13.86 -12.72
CA ASP A 55 3.20 14.11 -13.26
C ASP A 55 2.12 13.65 -12.29
N ASN A 56 2.28 12.41 -11.82
CA ASN A 56 1.41 11.82 -10.80
C ASN A 56 2.17 10.74 -10.03
N SER A 57 2.21 10.87 -8.72
CA SER A 57 2.85 9.89 -7.85
C SER A 57 1.98 9.68 -6.64
N ALA A 58 1.82 8.44 -6.23
CA ALA A 58 1.01 8.10 -5.06
C ALA A 58 1.74 7.10 -4.17
N VAL A 59 1.70 7.32 -2.87
CA VAL A 59 2.18 6.41 -1.85
C VAL A 59 1.01 6.09 -0.92
N ASN A 60 0.55 4.85 -0.95
CA ASN A 60 -0.63 4.40 -0.23
C ASN A 60 -0.25 3.45 0.90
N PHE A 61 -0.78 3.69 2.08
CA PHE A 61 -0.83 2.73 3.16
C PHE A 61 -2.25 2.23 3.32
N SER A 62 -2.41 0.93 3.56
CA SER A 62 -3.69 0.33 3.92
C SER A 62 -3.52 -0.70 5.02
N SER A 63 -4.49 -0.78 5.90
CA SER A 63 -4.67 -1.86 6.86
C SER A 63 -6.14 -2.19 6.91
N ILE A 64 -6.51 -3.31 6.31
CA ILE A 64 -7.90 -3.75 6.21
C ILE A 64 -8.07 -5.09 6.91
N TYR A 65 -9.25 -5.30 7.45
CA TYR A 65 -9.59 -6.56 8.11
C TYR A 65 -11.04 -6.94 7.80
N GLY A 66 -11.33 -8.21 7.93
CA GLY A 66 -12.64 -8.76 7.73
C GLY A 66 -12.85 -10.03 8.54
N SER A 67 -14.13 -10.39 8.70
CA SER A 67 -14.54 -11.57 9.47
C SER A 67 -14.50 -12.87 8.67
N LYS A 68 -14.40 -12.78 7.34
CA LYS A 68 -14.37 -13.94 6.43
C LYS A 68 -13.18 -13.86 5.50
N LEU A 69 -12.45 -14.98 5.36
CA LEU A 69 -11.36 -15.09 4.42
C LEU A 69 -11.85 -14.98 2.97
N PRO A 70 -11.18 -14.16 2.13
CA PRO A 70 -11.39 -14.24 0.70
C PRO A 70 -11.00 -15.61 0.16
N LYS A 71 -11.74 -16.12 -0.83
CA LYS A 71 -11.44 -17.42 -1.44
C LYS A 71 -10.01 -17.49 -2.02
N SER A 72 -9.51 -16.39 -2.54
CA SER A 72 -8.16 -16.26 -3.05
C SER A 72 -7.06 -16.49 -1.99
N ALA A 73 -7.36 -16.19 -0.73
CA ALA A 73 -6.42 -16.39 0.37
C ALA A 73 -6.28 -17.87 0.78
N LEU A 74 -7.30 -18.69 0.53
CA LEU A 74 -7.29 -20.10 0.91
C LEU A 74 -6.25 -20.93 0.14
N GLY A 75 -5.92 -20.53 -1.08
CA GLY A 75 -4.92 -21.21 -1.90
C GLY A 75 -3.49 -21.14 -1.37
N ASN A 76 -3.16 -20.07 -0.66
CA ASN A 76 -1.81 -19.80 -0.13
C ASN A 76 -1.66 -20.17 1.35
N SER A 77 -2.75 -20.55 2.01
CA SER A 77 -2.78 -20.78 3.45
C SER A 77 -2.77 -22.27 3.80
N LYS A 78 -2.16 -22.59 4.92
CA LYS A 78 -2.31 -23.88 5.61
C LYS A 78 -3.71 -24.03 6.23
N VAL A 79 -4.40 -22.91 6.47
CA VAL A 79 -5.75 -22.89 7.02
C VAL A 79 -6.76 -23.00 5.88
N LYS A 80 -7.58 -24.03 5.88
CA LYS A 80 -8.58 -24.32 4.83
C LYS A 80 -10.03 -23.95 5.22
N SER A 81 -10.20 -23.16 6.27
CA SER A 81 -11.53 -22.80 6.77
C SER A 81 -11.85 -21.33 6.54
N THR A 82 -13.03 -21.05 5.99
CA THR A 82 -13.56 -19.69 5.79
C THR A 82 -14.09 -19.05 7.08
N ARG A 83 -14.14 -19.79 8.19
CA ARG A 83 -14.61 -19.27 9.49
C ARG A 83 -13.62 -18.31 10.17
N TYR A 84 -12.39 -18.26 9.68
CA TYR A 84 -11.38 -17.33 10.18
C TYR A 84 -11.51 -15.95 9.55
N GLY A 85 -11.16 -14.93 10.31
CA GLY A 85 -10.99 -13.58 9.81
C GLY A 85 -9.59 -13.34 9.24
N PHE A 86 -9.36 -12.13 8.78
CA PHE A 86 -8.06 -11.73 8.24
C PHE A 86 -7.74 -10.27 8.56
N GLN A 87 -6.47 -9.95 8.50
CA GLN A 87 -5.96 -8.59 8.40
C GLN A 87 -4.89 -8.54 7.32
N ALA A 88 -5.03 -7.60 6.40
CA ALA A 88 -4.06 -7.34 5.35
C ALA A 88 -3.60 -5.89 5.45
N MET A 89 -2.30 -5.68 5.47
CA MET A 89 -1.72 -4.34 5.52
C MET A 89 -0.54 -4.24 4.58
N GLY A 90 -0.31 -3.04 4.08
CA GLY A 90 0.80 -2.84 3.17
C GLY A 90 0.96 -1.43 2.70
N VAL A 91 2.00 -1.25 1.90
CA VAL A 91 2.32 -0.01 1.19
C VAL A 91 2.37 -0.30 -0.30
N SER A 92 1.76 0.58 -1.07
CA SER A 92 1.80 0.57 -2.53
C SER A 92 2.29 1.93 -3.02
N VAL A 93 3.19 1.90 -3.98
CA VAL A 93 3.77 3.12 -4.57
C VAL A 93 3.61 3.03 -6.07
N ILE A 94 3.13 4.10 -6.67
CA ILE A 94 3.18 4.30 -8.11
C ILE A 94 3.78 5.67 -8.41
N CYS A 95 4.67 5.72 -9.38
CA CYS A 95 5.38 6.94 -9.75
C CYS A 95 5.36 7.12 -11.25
N HIS A 96 4.69 8.17 -11.71
CA HIS A 96 4.65 8.59 -13.10
C HIS A 96 5.48 9.88 -13.27
N PRO A 97 6.72 9.78 -13.81
CA PRO A 97 7.53 10.96 -14.08
C PRO A 97 6.96 11.78 -15.23
N ASN A 98 7.24 13.09 -15.24
CA ASN A 98 6.93 13.97 -16.38
C ASN A 98 7.74 13.62 -17.63
N ASN A 99 9.00 13.22 -17.43
CA ASN A 99 9.86 12.86 -18.55
C ASN A 99 9.51 11.46 -19.08
N PRO A 100 9.05 11.33 -20.33
CA PRO A 100 8.65 10.03 -20.88
C PRO A 100 9.81 9.04 -21.04
N ASN A 101 11.05 9.50 -20.99
CA ASN A 101 12.23 8.66 -21.04
C ASN A 101 12.60 8.03 -19.68
N ILE A 102 11.95 8.47 -18.60
CA ILE A 102 12.11 7.89 -17.27
C ILE A 102 10.98 6.88 -17.05
N PRO A 103 11.30 5.63 -16.68
CA PRO A 103 10.26 4.62 -16.47
C PRO A 103 9.29 4.99 -15.34
N THR A 104 8.03 4.66 -15.55
CA THR A 104 7.08 4.54 -14.45
C THR A 104 7.52 3.42 -13.54
N SER A 105 7.52 3.68 -12.25
CA SER A 105 7.83 2.66 -11.26
C SER A 105 6.61 2.32 -10.42
N HIS A 106 6.51 1.06 -10.09
CA HIS A 106 5.47 0.52 -9.22
C HIS A 106 6.11 -0.41 -8.19
N MET A 107 5.75 -0.24 -6.94
CA MET A 107 6.17 -1.11 -5.84
C MET A 107 4.98 -1.42 -4.94
N ASN A 108 4.93 -2.64 -4.45
CA ASN A 108 4.05 -2.96 -3.34
C ASN A 108 4.73 -3.93 -2.37
N ILE A 109 4.35 -3.85 -1.12
CA ILE A 109 4.69 -4.82 -0.09
C ILE A 109 3.45 -5.01 0.78
N ARG A 110 3.10 -6.25 1.04
CA ARG A 110 1.87 -6.60 1.78
C ARG A 110 2.11 -7.74 2.74
N LEU A 111 1.63 -7.56 3.96
CA LEU A 111 1.49 -8.60 4.97
C LEU A 111 0.04 -9.04 5.02
N PHE A 112 -0.21 -10.34 4.96
CA PHE A 112 -1.52 -10.94 5.13
C PHE A 112 -1.50 -11.88 6.33
N CYS A 113 -2.46 -11.74 7.23
CA CYS A 113 -2.60 -12.57 8.42
C CYS A 113 -3.99 -13.18 8.48
N ILE A 114 -4.05 -14.46 8.79
CA ILE A 114 -5.29 -15.16 9.11
C ILE A 114 -5.45 -15.16 10.63
N LEU A 115 -6.62 -14.75 11.10
CA LEU A 115 -6.91 -14.55 12.50
C LEU A 115 -8.07 -15.44 12.95
N ASN A 116 -7.94 -16.01 14.15
CA ASN A 116 -9.07 -16.67 14.80
C ASN A 116 -10.03 -15.64 15.47
N LYS A 117 -11.10 -16.14 16.11
CA LYS A 117 -12.06 -15.28 16.82
C LYS A 117 -11.44 -14.42 17.92
N ASN A 118 -10.34 -14.88 18.52
CA ASN A 118 -9.59 -14.16 19.56
C ASN A 118 -8.52 -13.23 18.97
N LYS A 119 -8.52 -13.00 17.66
CA LYS A 119 -7.53 -12.19 16.92
C LYS A 119 -6.10 -12.71 17.04
N GLN A 120 -5.93 -14.00 17.30
CA GLN A 120 -4.62 -14.66 17.27
C GLN A 120 -4.29 -15.06 15.84
N ILE A 121 -3.03 -14.85 15.45
CA ILE A 121 -2.52 -15.20 14.13
C ILE A 121 -2.43 -16.72 13.99
N LYS A 122 -3.11 -17.27 12.99
CA LYS A 122 -3.08 -18.70 12.65
C LYS A 122 -2.18 -19.01 11.48
N ASP A 123 -2.03 -18.07 10.57
CA ASP A 123 -1.11 -18.14 9.46
C ASP A 123 -0.82 -16.74 8.95
N TRP A 124 0.30 -16.57 8.27
CA TRP A 124 0.67 -15.29 7.69
C TRP A 124 1.64 -15.48 6.54
N TRP A 125 1.65 -14.53 5.65
CA TRP A 125 2.68 -14.39 4.62
C TRP A 125 2.90 -12.93 4.27
N ILE A 126 4.08 -12.65 3.76
CA ILE A 126 4.46 -11.36 3.24
C ILE A 126 4.91 -11.53 1.80
N GLY A 127 4.54 -10.58 0.97
CA GLY A 127 4.92 -10.58 -0.43
C GLY A 127 4.94 -9.18 -0.98
N GLY A 128 5.50 -9.04 -2.16
CA GLY A 128 5.57 -7.77 -2.83
C GLY A 128 6.26 -7.88 -4.17
N GLY A 129 6.35 -6.77 -4.86
CA GLY A 129 6.98 -6.68 -6.16
C GLY A 129 7.43 -5.26 -6.45
N TYR A 130 8.36 -5.16 -7.37
CA TYR A 130 8.83 -3.89 -7.93
C TYR A 130 8.99 -4.04 -9.42
N ASP A 131 8.43 -3.12 -10.18
CA ASP A 131 8.55 -3.11 -11.63
C ASP A 131 8.79 -1.71 -12.18
N LEU A 132 9.39 -1.68 -13.35
CA LEU A 132 9.64 -0.49 -14.14
C LEU A 132 9.04 -0.68 -15.53
N SER A 133 8.35 0.33 -16.04
CA SER A 133 7.71 0.25 -17.35
C SER A 133 7.79 1.59 -18.08
N LEU A 134 8.15 1.55 -19.35
CA LEU A 134 8.10 2.69 -20.26
C LEU A 134 6.72 2.68 -20.96
N ILE A 135 5.70 3.19 -20.28
CA ILE A 135 4.33 3.18 -20.79
C ILE A 135 4.02 4.28 -21.81
N HIS A 136 4.96 5.15 -22.09
CA HIS A 136 4.79 6.27 -23.04
C HIS A 136 5.48 6.03 -24.39
N ILE A 137 5.86 4.82 -24.67
CA ILE A 137 6.47 4.45 -25.96
C ILE A 137 5.38 4.15 -26.98
#